data_040cfa2b39e40057be61f26fd0132400
#
_entry.id   040cfa2b39e40057be61f26fd0132400
#
_cell.length_a   1.000
_cell.length_b   1.000
_cell.length_c   1.000
_cell.angle_alpha   90.00
_cell.angle_beta   90.00
_cell.angle_gamma   90.00
#
_symmetry.space_group_name_H-M   'P 1'
#
loop_
_entity.id
_entity.type
_entity.pdbx_description
1 polymer ?
#
loop_
_entity_poly.entity_id
_entity_poly.type
_entity_poly.pdbx_seq_one_letter_code
_entity_poly.pdbx_strand_id
1 'polypeptide(L)'
;MTYALYINEDAKKQLKKMDKYQAKLILQWLYTSIDNSVDPRSHGKGLTSNLSELWRYRVGNYRIICEIEDDTLFVTAINIGHRNSIYDN
;
A
#
# COMPACT_ATOMS: atom_id res chain seq x y z
N MET A 1 6.11 8.89 17.42
CA MET A 1 6.47 7.60 16.83
C MET A 1 5.89 7.48 15.45
N THR A 2 6.65 6.91 14.55
CA THR A 2 6.25 6.85 13.15
C THR A 2 6.30 5.41 12.64
N TYR A 3 5.54 5.15 11.59
CA TYR A 3 5.51 3.84 10.95
C TYR A 3 6.55 3.77 9.85
N ALA A 4 7.20 2.62 9.71
CA ALA A 4 8.15 2.39 8.63
C ALA A 4 7.45 1.63 7.51
N LEU A 5 7.73 2.02 6.27
CA LEU A 5 7.16 1.39 5.10
C LEU A 5 8.08 0.28 4.61
N TYR A 6 7.49 -0.88 4.30
CA TYR A 6 8.17 -1.98 3.64
C TYR A 6 7.36 -2.40 2.42
N ILE A 7 8.06 -2.90 1.43
CA ILE A 7 7.43 -3.42 0.21
C ILE A 7 7.88 -4.85 0.07
N ASN A 8 6.93 -5.80 0.11
CA ASN A 8 7.31 -7.20 0.05
C ASN A 8 7.69 -7.63 -1.38
N GLU A 9 8.14 -8.86 -1.53
CA GLU A 9 8.65 -9.32 -2.83
C GLU A 9 7.59 -9.35 -3.91
N ASP A 10 6.36 -9.74 -3.56
CA ASP A 10 5.29 -9.76 -4.54
C ASP A 10 4.96 -8.38 -5.04
N ALA A 11 4.88 -7.41 -4.14
CA ALA A 11 4.62 -6.04 -4.53
C ALA A 11 5.77 -5.48 -5.37
N LYS A 12 7.01 -5.83 -5.03
CA LYS A 12 8.15 -5.39 -5.82
C LYS A 12 8.09 -5.95 -7.24
N LYS A 13 7.69 -7.21 -7.39
CA LYS A 13 7.55 -7.80 -8.71
C LYS A 13 6.48 -7.10 -9.53
N GLN A 14 5.40 -6.74 -8.88
CA GLN A 14 4.31 -6.04 -9.56
C GLN A 14 4.77 -4.66 -10.02
N LEU A 15 5.55 -3.97 -9.20
CA LEU A 15 6.10 -2.67 -9.59
C LEU A 15 7.03 -2.79 -10.79
N LYS A 16 7.81 -3.86 -10.85
CA LYS A 16 8.74 -4.06 -11.98
C LYS A 16 8.01 -4.34 -13.29
N LYS A 17 6.81 -4.90 -13.21
CA LYS A 17 6.06 -5.28 -14.40
C LYS A 17 5.20 -4.16 -14.95
N MET A 18 4.95 -3.12 -14.17
CA MET A 18 4.09 -2.05 -14.64
C MET A 18 4.91 -0.96 -15.32
N ASP A 19 4.20 -0.04 -15.95
CA ASP A 19 4.81 1.12 -16.56
C ASP A 19 5.69 1.86 -15.55
N LYS A 20 6.89 2.22 -15.96
CA LYS A 20 7.86 2.82 -15.05
C LYS A 20 7.37 4.14 -14.46
N TYR A 21 6.64 4.91 -15.24
CA TYR A 21 6.11 6.17 -14.74
C TYR A 21 5.10 5.92 -13.63
N GLN A 22 4.22 4.95 -13.83
CA GLN A 22 3.23 4.63 -12.81
C GLN A 22 3.88 4.05 -11.56
N ALA A 23 4.87 3.19 -11.73
CA ALA A 23 5.59 2.63 -10.59
C ALA A 23 6.26 3.72 -9.78
N LYS A 24 6.84 4.69 -10.46
CA LYS A 24 7.50 5.81 -9.79
C LYS A 24 6.50 6.65 -9.00
N LEU A 25 5.32 6.90 -9.56
CA LEU A 25 4.30 7.67 -8.86
C LEU A 25 3.83 6.94 -7.60
N ILE A 26 3.64 5.63 -7.71
CA ILE A 26 3.21 4.83 -6.56
C ILE A 26 4.26 4.87 -5.46
N LEU A 27 5.51 4.62 -5.82
CA LEU A 27 6.59 4.64 -4.84
C LEU A 27 6.74 6.00 -4.19
N GLN A 28 6.67 7.05 -5.00
CA GLN A 28 6.79 8.40 -4.50
C GLN A 28 5.69 8.71 -3.49
N TRP A 29 4.46 8.31 -3.82
CA TRP A 29 3.34 8.54 -2.91
C TRP A 29 3.50 7.76 -1.61
N LEU A 30 3.91 6.50 -1.71
CA LEU A 30 4.10 5.67 -0.52
C LEU A 30 5.18 6.24 0.40
N TYR A 31 6.29 6.67 -0.19
CA TYR A 31 7.39 7.19 0.62
C TYR A 31 7.12 8.58 1.18
N THR A 32 6.32 9.39 0.49
CA THR A 32 6.03 10.72 1.01
C THR A 32 4.83 10.75 1.94
N SER A 33 3.86 9.84 1.76
CA SER A 33 2.62 9.90 2.52
C SER A 33 2.52 8.86 3.61
N ILE A 34 3.17 7.72 3.45
CA ILE A 34 3.02 6.61 4.39
C ILE A 34 4.27 6.38 5.20
N ASP A 35 5.44 6.36 4.56
CA ASP A 35 6.68 6.15 5.30
C ASP A 35 6.89 7.32 6.26
N ASN A 36 7.24 6.99 7.49
CA ASN A 36 7.41 7.98 8.56
C ASN A 36 6.13 8.70 8.96
N SER A 37 4.97 8.17 8.60
CA SER A 37 3.72 8.79 9.01
C SER A 37 3.41 8.43 10.46
N VAL A 38 2.71 9.32 11.14
CA VAL A 38 2.24 9.03 12.49
C VAL A 38 0.89 8.33 12.45
N ASP A 39 0.17 8.43 11.34
CA ASP A 39 -1.16 7.84 11.20
C ASP A 39 -1.36 7.33 9.77
N PRO A 40 -0.92 6.10 9.49
CA PRO A 40 -1.06 5.55 8.15
C PRO A 40 -2.53 5.31 7.74
N ARG A 41 -3.45 5.35 8.69
CA ARG A 41 -4.87 5.17 8.39
C ARG A 41 -5.59 6.47 8.08
N SER A 42 -4.86 7.58 8.04
CA SER A 42 -5.45 8.85 7.62
C SER A 42 -5.71 8.88 6.11
N HIS A 43 -5.09 7.97 5.35
CA HIS A 43 -5.36 7.79 3.93
C HIS A 43 -5.96 6.41 3.71
N GLY A 44 -6.68 6.25 2.61
CA GLY A 44 -7.18 4.94 2.22
C GLY A 44 -8.35 4.45 3.02
N LYS A 45 -8.59 3.16 2.96
CA LYS A 45 -9.72 2.52 3.63
C LYS A 45 -9.34 1.13 4.10
N GLY A 46 -9.95 0.72 5.22
CA GLY A 46 -9.82 -0.65 5.68
C GLY A 46 -10.61 -1.60 4.79
N LEU A 47 -10.16 -2.82 4.69
CA LEU A 47 -10.90 -3.86 3.99
C LEU A 47 -11.95 -4.44 4.92
N THR A 48 -13.15 -4.65 4.38
CA THR A 48 -14.28 -5.08 5.18
C THR A 48 -14.37 -6.59 5.21
N SER A 49 -13.69 -7.23 6.08
CA SER A 49 -13.79 -8.67 6.24
C SER A 49 -13.06 -9.03 7.51
N ASN A 50 -12.72 -10.29 7.65
CA ASN A 50 -11.92 -10.73 8.78
C ASN A 50 -10.49 -10.22 8.71
N LEU A 51 -10.16 -9.51 7.65
CA LEU A 51 -8.81 -9.03 7.43
C LEU A 51 -8.71 -7.58 7.91
N SER A 52 -8.98 -7.36 9.16
CA SER A 52 -9.05 -6.02 9.73
C SER A 52 -7.71 -5.28 9.70
N GLU A 53 -6.62 -6.01 9.56
CA GLU A 53 -5.30 -5.38 9.50
C GLU A 53 -4.91 -4.97 8.10
N LEU A 54 -5.70 -5.34 7.11
CA LEU A 54 -5.41 -4.95 5.74
C LEU A 54 -6.01 -3.58 5.44
N TRP A 55 -5.26 -2.81 4.71
CA TRP A 55 -5.63 -1.44 4.38
C TRP A 55 -5.35 -1.20 2.90
N ARG A 56 -6.20 -0.41 2.26
CA ARG A 56 -6.09 -0.15 0.84
C ARG A 56 -5.81 1.31 0.58
N TYR A 57 -4.76 1.59 -0.15
CA TYR A 57 -4.48 2.92 -0.66
C TYR A 57 -4.76 2.94 -2.16
N ARG A 58 -5.03 4.12 -2.66
CA ARG A 58 -5.30 4.30 -4.09
C ARG A 58 -4.37 5.37 -4.63
N VAL A 59 -3.63 5.04 -5.70
CA VAL A 59 -2.76 5.99 -6.37
C VAL A 59 -3.07 5.87 -7.86
N GLY A 60 -3.70 6.92 -8.43
CA GLY A 60 -4.15 6.86 -9.80
C GLY A 60 -5.13 5.74 -10.01
N ASN A 61 -4.87 4.88 -10.97
CA ASN A 61 -5.72 3.73 -11.26
C ASN A 61 -5.25 2.46 -10.57
N TYR A 62 -4.34 2.57 -9.62
CA TYR A 62 -3.79 1.41 -8.94
C TYR A 62 -4.24 1.38 -7.50
N ARG A 63 -4.34 0.17 -6.98
CA ARG A 63 -4.63 -0.07 -5.58
C ARG A 63 -3.45 -0.74 -4.93
N ILE A 64 -3.11 -0.29 -3.74
CA ILE A 64 -2.01 -0.84 -2.97
C ILE A 64 -2.61 -1.43 -1.70
N ILE A 65 -2.47 -2.73 -1.53
CA ILE A 65 -2.94 -3.42 -0.33
C ILE A 65 -1.77 -3.53 0.62
N CYS A 66 -1.99 -3.08 1.84
CA CYS A 66 -0.93 -3.08 2.84
C CYS A 66 -1.42 -3.73 4.13
N GLU A 67 -0.48 -4.29 4.87
CA GLU A 67 -0.72 -4.69 6.25
C GLU A 67 -0.19 -3.60 7.16
N ILE A 68 -1.00 -3.21 8.15
CA ILE A 68 -0.57 -2.22 9.13
C ILE A 68 -0.43 -2.93 10.46
N GLU A 69 0.77 -2.93 10.99
CA GLU A 69 1.09 -3.57 12.26
C GLU A 69 1.37 -2.50 13.30
N ASP A 70 0.46 -2.35 14.22
CA ASP A 70 0.58 -1.27 15.20
C ASP A 70 1.59 -1.57 16.29
N ASP A 71 1.79 -2.84 16.61
CA ASP A 71 2.74 -3.21 17.66
C ASP A 71 4.18 -2.91 17.27
N THR A 72 4.49 -3.08 15.99
CA THR A 72 5.85 -2.91 15.49
C THR A 72 6.00 -1.63 14.69
N LEU A 73 4.90 -0.93 14.43
CA LEU A 73 4.88 0.32 13.67
C LEU A 73 5.39 0.12 12.24
N PHE A 74 4.88 -0.91 11.58
CA PHE A 74 5.21 -1.20 10.20
C PHE A 74 3.98 -1.12 9.32
N VAL A 75 4.17 -0.64 8.09
CA VAL A 75 3.20 -0.74 7.02
C VAL A 75 3.89 -1.48 5.88
N THR A 76 3.38 -2.64 5.53
CA THR A 76 3.98 -3.47 4.50
C THR A 76 3.07 -3.56 3.28
N ALA A 77 3.54 -3.07 2.14
CA ALA A 77 2.80 -3.21 0.89
C ALA A 77 2.93 -4.64 0.41
N ILE A 78 1.80 -5.33 0.25
CA ILE A 78 1.80 -6.75 -0.08
C ILE A 78 1.23 -7.03 -1.47
N ASN A 79 0.48 -6.11 -2.03
CA ASN A 79 -0.12 -6.33 -3.35
C ASN A 79 -0.39 -5.00 -4.01
N ILE A 80 0.04 -4.86 -5.26
CA ILE A 80 -0.17 -3.65 -6.05
C ILE A 80 -0.72 -4.08 -7.39
N GLY A 81 -1.85 -3.50 -7.80
CA GLY A 81 -2.41 -3.86 -9.07
C GLY A 81 -3.41 -2.83 -9.56
N HIS A 82 -3.81 -3.00 -10.79
CA HIS A 82 -4.80 -2.14 -11.39
C HIS A 82 -6.12 -2.28 -10.65
N ARG A 83 -6.85 -1.19 -10.51
CA ARG A 83 -8.07 -1.18 -9.68
C ARG A 83 -9.10 -2.23 -10.12
N ASN A 84 -9.07 -2.64 -11.38
CA ASN A 84 -10.03 -3.61 -11.87
C ASN A 84 -9.58 -5.06 -11.71
N SER A 85 -8.39 -5.28 -11.20
CA SER A 85 -7.85 -6.63 -11.08
C SER A 85 -7.56 -7.04 -9.65
N ILE A 86 -7.78 -6.17 -8.68
CA ILE A 86 -7.57 -6.46 -7.27
C ILE A 86 -8.83 -6.11 -6.50
N TYR A 87 -9.39 -7.03 -5.78
CA TYR A 87 -10.52 -6.77 -4.90
C TYR A 87 -11.59 -5.91 -5.53
N ASP A 88 -12.42 -6.52 -6.27
CA ASP A 88 -13.46 -5.80 -6.98
C ASP A 88 -14.65 -5.44 -6.15
N ASN A 89 -14.68 -5.77 -4.95
CA ASN A 89 -15.86 -5.50 -4.14
C ASN A 89 -15.65 -4.34 -3.21
#